data_454daf68d3afcd4c9a55a10a28451bfa
#
_entry.id   454daf68d3afcd4c9a55a10a28451bfa
#
_cell.length_a   1.000
_cell.length_b   1.000
_cell.length_c   1.000
_cell.angle_alpha   90.00
_cell.angle_beta   90.00
_cell.angle_gamma   90.00
#
_symmetry.space_group_name_H-M   'P 1'
#
loop_
_entity.id
_entity.type
_entity.pdbx_description
1 polymer ?
#
loop_
_entity_poly.entity_id
_entity_poly.type
_entity_poly.pdbx_seq_one_letter_code
_entity_poly.pdbx_strand_id
1 'polypeptide(L)'
;MLGRFPVHRSDLFAGIAIAAIDIPTAVAYAELAGFPPVVGLYASILPLVAYAFVGSSPQLIVGPDAAICMMVAAALGPLAVGGSLRYLDLSITLSIMVGVICLAAGILRLGAVANFLSRPILVGFLNGIGLTIVSSQLGKLCGFAVRTDTGFFLRLIDFGSKLDQTRFPTLFVGIATLLLMLLTKRYAPRVPGPLVGVAGGAAMMLLFKPRQWELTTLGSVPAGLPWPHLPSTFWTDAPLMLSDAGSIALVCFCSSMLTAKTFAVRNGYELDSNRELIAMGMANFASAFSKGFVVAGADSRTAINEQAGGRTQLSGFVAAIIMAIFLSVGTRSLEYVPTASIGAILVLAGVALFDVRTVQGILPISRSEFVLSLVATLGVATVGVLLGVALAVILSLILVLRRASSPYDAVLGQAPGVDGFTDVSESFEARTMPEILIYRFDAALLFFNADYFKRRVRQILKGSDPMPLHFIFDMEAINSIDVTGLEALDEIRSELKHKGIDFVVARAKRNVLERLVRAGFSEQLGVDKFYPSVRSAVQGCLST
;
A
#
# COMPACT_ATOMS: atom_id res chain seq x y z
N MET A 1 28.24 10.42 17.06
CA MET A 1 27.02 10.31 16.24
C MET A 1 27.27 10.59 14.75
N LEU A 2 28.16 11.48 14.37
CA LEU A 2 28.54 11.76 12.95
C LEU A 2 29.31 10.61 12.25
N GLY A 3 29.82 9.60 12.94
CA GLY A 3 30.53 8.45 12.36
C GLY A 3 29.66 7.40 11.66
N ARG A 4 28.33 7.53 11.66
CA ARG A 4 27.40 6.58 11.01
C ARG A 4 27.14 6.88 9.52
N PHE A 5 27.54 8.03 9.01
CA PHE A 5 27.33 8.42 7.63
C PHE A 5 28.69 8.73 6.97
N PRO A 6 29.23 7.82 6.15
CA PRO A 6 30.32 8.20 5.27
C PRO A 6 29.84 9.36 4.40
N VAL A 7 30.48 10.54 4.53
CA VAL A 7 30.12 11.73 3.78
C VAL A 7 30.53 11.53 2.31
N HIS A 8 29.56 11.23 1.47
CA HIS A 8 29.77 11.21 0.02
C HIS A 8 29.41 12.58 -0.57
N ARG A 9 30.28 13.14 -1.42
CA ARG A 9 29.97 14.40 -2.13
C ARG A 9 28.68 14.33 -2.93
N SER A 10 28.32 13.12 -3.42
CA SER A 10 27.06 12.87 -4.12
C SER A 10 25.83 13.12 -3.25
N ASP A 11 25.88 12.87 -1.93
CA ASP A 11 24.73 13.12 -1.04
C ASP A 11 24.42 14.62 -0.90
N LEU A 12 25.45 15.50 -1.01
CA LEU A 12 25.23 16.95 -1.04
C LEU A 12 24.45 17.38 -2.29
N PHE A 13 24.86 16.89 -3.47
CA PHE A 13 24.17 17.19 -4.73
C PHE A 13 22.76 16.61 -4.73
N ALA A 14 22.59 15.40 -4.21
CA ALA A 14 21.29 14.76 -4.06
C ALA A 14 20.38 15.57 -3.12
N GLY A 15 20.90 16.05 -2.00
CA GLY A 15 20.15 16.90 -1.07
C GLY A 15 19.68 18.23 -1.71
N ILE A 16 20.53 18.86 -2.51
CA ILE A 16 20.14 20.06 -3.28
C ILE A 16 19.02 19.72 -4.28
N ALA A 17 19.16 18.61 -5.01
CA ALA A 17 18.16 18.18 -5.99
C ALA A 17 16.81 17.83 -5.32
N ILE A 18 16.84 17.17 -4.16
CA ILE A 18 15.64 16.88 -3.36
C ILE A 18 14.98 18.19 -2.93
N ALA A 19 15.70 19.12 -2.32
CA ALA A 19 15.14 20.39 -1.84
C ALA A 19 14.52 21.21 -2.99
N ALA A 20 15.19 21.25 -4.15
CA ALA A 20 14.70 21.97 -5.33
C ALA A 20 13.34 21.46 -5.83
N ILE A 21 13.05 20.17 -5.64
CA ILE A 21 11.76 19.57 -6.02
C ILE A 21 10.77 19.64 -4.86
N ASP A 22 11.25 19.43 -3.63
CA ASP A 22 10.38 19.35 -2.48
C ASP A 22 9.73 20.72 -2.15
N ILE A 23 10.44 21.82 -2.32
CA ILE A 23 9.88 23.16 -2.10
C ILE A 23 8.57 23.37 -2.89
N PRO A 24 8.54 23.27 -4.23
CA PRO A 24 7.29 23.49 -4.97
C PRO A 24 6.25 22.38 -4.75
N THR A 25 6.68 21.13 -4.58
CA THR A 25 5.73 20.03 -4.38
C THR A 25 5.13 20.01 -2.98
N ALA A 26 5.89 20.39 -1.94
CA ALA A 26 5.37 20.51 -0.58
C ALA A 26 4.31 21.61 -0.48
N VAL A 27 4.53 22.75 -1.13
CA VAL A 27 3.53 23.83 -1.27
C VAL A 27 2.28 23.32 -1.96
N ALA A 28 2.42 22.64 -3.10
CA ALA A 28 1.30 22.09 -3.86
C ALA A 28 0.51 21.03 -3.05
N TYR A 29 1.21 20.17 -2.33
CA TYR A 29 0.58 19.13 -1.49
C TYR A 29 -0.07 19.69 -0.22
N ALA A 30 0.45 20.79 0.35
CA ALA A 30 -0.24 21.50 1.42
C ALA A 30 -1.60 22.01 0.96
N GLU A 31 -1.67 22.66 -0.20
CA GLU A 31 -2.94 23.10 -0.78
C GLU A 31 -3.88 21.93 -1.09
N LEU A 32 -3.35 20.81 -1.59
CA LEU A 32 -4.11 19.59 -1.85
C LEU A 32 -4.73 19.03 -0.57
N ALA A 33 -3.99 19.10 0.53
CA ALA A 33 -4.43 18.68 1.85
C ALA A 33 -5.31 19.71 2.58
N GLY A 34 -5.58 20.87 1.98
CA GLY A 34 -6.41 21.93 2.55
C GLY A 34 -5.68 22.87 3.52
N PHE A 35 -4.35 22.91 3.49
CA PHE A 35 -3.54 23.78 4.34
C PHE A 35 -2.97 24.99 3.59
N PRO A 36 -2.61 26.05 4.32
CA PRO A 36 -1.76 27.09 3.78
C PRO A 36 -0.41 26.53 3.26
N PRO A 37 0.16 27.12 2.21
CA PRO A 37 1.40 26.64 1.56
C PRO A 37 2.58 26.38 2.50
N VAL A 38 2.74 27.20 3.54
CA VAL A 38 3.83 27.09 4.52
C VAL A 38 3.82 25.79 5.30
N VAL A 39 2.62 25.20 5.54
CA VAL A 39 2.46 23.97 6.34
C VAL A 39 3.12 22.78 5.62
N GLY A 40 3.12 22.77 4.28
CA GLY A 40 3.83 21.75 3.49
C GLY A 40 5.34 21.80 3.69
N LEU A 41 5.90 23.01 3.76
CA LEU A 41 7.32 23.19 4.07
C LEU A 41 7.64 22.72 5.51
N TYR A 42 6.75 23.00 6.47
CA TYR A 42 6.87 22.51 7.84
C TYR A 42 6.87 20.97 7.90
N ALA A 43 5.98 20.32 7.14
CA ALA A 43 5.88 18.88 7.05
C ALA A 43 7.05 18.20 6.33
N SER A 44 7.92 18.96 5.68
CA SER A 44 9.06 18.42 4.92
C SER A 44 10.40 18.52 5.66
N ILE A 45 10.54 19.29 6.74
CA ILE A 45 11.85 19.54 7.39
C ILE A 45 12.15 18.51 8.47
N LEU A 46 11.40 18.53 9.58
CA LEU A 46 11.69 17.65 10.71
C LEU A 46 11.48 16.18 10.43
N PRO A 47 10.49 15.74 9.60
CA PRO A 47 10.35 14.34 9.22
C PRO A 47 11.58 13.76 8.51
N LEU A 48 12.20 14.51 7.59
CA LEU A 48 13.45 14.11 6.92
C LEU A 48 14.57 13.88 7.94
N VAL A 49 14.71 14.80 8.90
CA VAL A 49 15.70 14.67 9.97
C VAL A 49 15.42 13.44 10.84
N ALA A 50 14.18 13.27 11.30
CA ALA A 50 13.80 12.14 12.14
C ALA A 50 14.02 10.79 11.43
N TYR A 51 13.62 10.69 10.17
CA TYR A 51 13.83 9.50 9.36
C TYR A 51 15.32 9.20 9.14
N ALA A 52 16.15 10.21 8.89
CA ALA A 52 17.59 10.03 8.71
C ALA A 52 18.26 9.33 9.90
N PHE A 53 17.76 9.52 11.12
CA PHE A 53 18.32 8.87 12.32
C PHE A 53 17.79 7.46 12.55
N VAL A 54 16.56 7.17 12.19
CA VAL A 54 15.85 5.93 12.57
C VAL A 54 15.65 4.98 11.38
N GLY A 55 15.46 5.50 10.17
CA GLY A 55 15.16 4.73 8.96
C GLY A 55 16.14 3.60 8.68
N SER A 56 15.68 2.54 8.04
CA SER A 56 16.51 1.44 7.58
C SER A 56 16.95 1.60 6.12
N SER A 57 16.15 2.31 5.30
CA SER A 57 16.51 2.61 3.92
C SER A 57 17.49 3.78 3.84
N PRO A 58 18.64 3.63 3.18
CA PRO A 58 19.58 4.73 2.98
C PRO A 58 19.11 5.76 1.94
N GLN A 59 18.08 5.44 1.14
CA GLN A 59 17.67 6.25 -0.01
C GLN A 59 16.27 6.83 0.10
N LEU A 60 15.38 6.24 0.93
CA LEU A 60 14.01 6.70 1.05
C LEU A 60 13.93 8.15 1.55
N ILE A 61 13.19 8.97 0.83
CA ILE A 61 12.91 10.37 1.18
C ILE A 61 11.47 10.46 1.67
N VAL A 62 11.31 10.95 2.90
CA VAL A 62 10.01 11.09 3.58
C VAL A 62 9.54 12.54 3.52
N GLY A 63 8.25 12.75 3.34
CA GLY A 63 7.63 14.07 3.34
C GLY A 63 6.18 14.04 2.86
N PRO A 64 5.55 15.19 2.55
CA PRO A 64 4.22 15.25 1.99
C PRO A 64 4.08 14.38 0.75
N ASP A 65 3.06 13.54 0.70
CA ASP A 65 2.74 12.67 -0.44
C ASP A 65 1.32 12.91 -0.93
N ALA A 66 1.11 12.87 -2.24
CA ALA A 66 -0.17 13.21 -2.86
C ALA A 66 -1.33 12.33 -2.34
N ALA A 67 -1.09 11.02 -2.19
CA ALA A 67 -2.09 10.08 -1.71
C ALA A 67 -2.46 10.37 -0.24
N ILE A 68 -1.46 10.56 0.60
CA ILE A 68 -1.67 10.88 2.03
C ILE A 68 -2.34 12.24 2.19
N CYS A 69 -1.96 13.26 1.40
CA CYS A 69 -2.58 14.58 1.42
C CYS A 69 -4.09 14.51 1.14
N MET A 70 -4.50 13.70 0.17
CA MET A 70 -5.93 13.47 -0.13
C MET A 70 -6.66 12.76 1.01
N MET A 71 -6.00 11.80 1.67
CA MET A 71 -6.58 11.11 2.83
C MET A 71 -6.72 12.06 4.03
N VAL A 72 -5.72 12.90 4.29
CA VAL A 72 -5.77 13.94 5.33
C VAL A 72 -6.91 14.91 5.04
N ALA A 73 -7.03 15.40 3.80
CA ALA A 73 -8.13 16.29 3.41
C ALA A 73 -9.51 15.64 3.59
N ALA A 74 -9.64 14.35 3.26
CA ALA A 74 -10.88 13.59 3.43
C ALA A 74 -11.23 13.37 4.92
N ALA A 75 -10.24 13.12 5.77
CA ALA A 75 -10.43 12.91 7.21
C ALA A 75 -10.80 14.21 7.94
N LEU A 76 -10.14 15.31 7.61
CA LEU A 76 -10.28 16.57 8.33
C LEU A 76 -11.39 17.47 7.78
N GLY A 77 -11.69 17.39 6.48
CA GLY A 77 -12.69 18.24 5.80
C GLY A 77 -14.08 18.24 6.44
N PRO A 78 -14.62 17.10 6.88
CA PRO A 78 -15.90 17.05 7.60
C PRO A 78 -15.88 17.68 8.99
N LEU A 79 -14.68 17.80 9.63
CA LEU A 79 -14.51 18.23 11.01
C LEU A 79 -14.17 19.71 11.16
N ALA A 80 -13.56 20.32 10.12
CA ALA A 80 -13.17 21.72 10.16
C ALA A 80 -12.97 22.30 8.74
N VAL A 81 -13.07 23.63 8.66
CA VAL A 81 -12.79 24.35 7.41
C VAL A 81 -11.28 24.40 7.14
N GLY A 82 -10.87 24.05 5.93
CA GLY A 82 -9.48 24.11 5.52
C GLY A 82 -8.82 25.46 5.79
N GLY A 83 -7.56 25.45 6.21
CA GLY A 83 -6.81 26.66 6.56
C GLY A 83 -7.14 27.28 7.92
N SER A 84 -8.12 26.79 8.65
CA SER A 84 -8.45 27.26 10.00
C SER A 84 -7.46 26.76 11.05
N LEU A 85 -7.35 27.45 12.18
CA LEU A 85 -6.54 26.98 13.32
C LEU A 85 -7.03 25.60 13.82
N ARG A 86 -8.36 25.39 13.82
CA ARG A 86 -8.96 24.10 14.17
C ARG A 86 -8.52 22.98 13.23
N TYR A 87 -8.44 23.24 11.94
CA TYR A 87 -7.97 22.28 10.95
C TYR A 87 -6.50 21.89 11.19
N LEU A 88 -5.67 22.86 11.58
CA LEU A 88 -4.27 22.62 11.94
C LEU A 88 -4.15 21.77 13.22
N ASP A 89 -4.92 22.06 14.26
CA ASP A 89 -4.94 21.29 15.50
C ASP A 89 -5.36 19.83 15.29
N LEU A 90 -6.39 19.60 14.48
CA LEU A 90 -6.82 18.27 14.06
C LEU A 90 -5.73 17.55 13.27
N SER A 91 -5.00 18.25 12.40
CA SER A 91 -3.89 17.70 11.64
C SER A 91 -2.74 17.24 12.53
N ILE A 92 -2.38 18.04 13.54
CA ILE A 92 -1.35 17.68 14.51
C ILE A 92 -1.80 16.45 15.31
N THR A 93 -3.06 16.43 15.75
CA THR A 93 -3.65 15.27 16.45
C THR A 93 -3.58 14.02 15.59
N LEU A 94 -4.00 14.10 14.33
CA LEU A 94 -3.97 12.99 13.37
C LEU A 94 -2.54 12.48 13.14
N SER A 95 -1.58 13.39 12.98
CA SER A 95 -0.16 13.04 12.78
C SER A 95 0.43 12.33 14.01
N ILE A 96 0.08 12.78 15.23
CA ILE A 96 0.46 12.10 16.48
C ILE A 96 -0.16 10.69 16.51
N MET A 97 -1.45 10.55 16.20
CA MET A 97 -2.13 9.24 16.21
C MET A 97 -1.51 8.27 15.20
N VAL A 98 -1.28 8.71 13.97
CA VAL A 98 -0.58 7.91 12.94
C VAL A 98 0.82 7.53 13.44
N GLY A 99 1.53 8.48 14.05
CA GLY A 99 2.83 8.25 14.66
C GLY A 99 2.79 7.16 15.73
N VAL A 100 1.83 7.24 16.66
CA VAL A 100 1.63 6.23 17.73
C VAL A 100 1.31 4.87 17.14
N ILE A 101 0.38 4.80 16.18
CA ILE A 101 -0.01 3.52 15.54
C ILE A 101 1.19 2.88 14.86
N CYS A 102 1.97 3.63 14.06
CA CYS A 102 3.16 3.11 13.39
C CYS A 102 4.23 2.66 14.39
N LEU A 103 4.49 3.43 15.46
CA LEU A 103 5.45 3.05 16.51
C LEU A 103 5.00 1.78 17.23
N ALA A 104 3.76 1.72 17.66
CA ALA A 104 3.20 0.55 18.35
C ALA A 104 3.29 -0.69 17.45
N ALA A 105 2.91 -0.57 16.17
CA ALA A 105 3.00 -1.65 15.20
C ALA A 105 4.46 -2.11 14.99
N GLY A 106 5.43 -1.18 14.94
CA GLY A 106 6.85 -1.51 14.82
C GLY A 106 7.41 -2.24 16.03
N ILE A 107 7.07 -1.79 17.25
CA ILE A 107 7.46 -2.42 18.53
C ILE A 107 6.83 -3.82 18.65
N LEU A 108 5.56 -3.97 18.27
CA LEU A 108 4.84 -5.25 18.24
C LEU A 108 5.27 -6.17 17.09
N ARG A 109 6.25 -5.75 16.26
CA ARG A 109 6.79 -6.49 15.12
C ARG A 109 5.74 -6.82 14.05
N LEU A 110 4.81 -5.93 13.81
CA LEU A 110 3.75 -6.08 12.81
C LEU A 110 4.19 -5.66 11.38
N GLY A 111 5.48 -5.55 11.11
CA GLY A 111 6.00 -5.15 9.79
C GLY A 111 5.56 -6.04 8.64
N ALA A 112 5.16 -7.29 8.92
CA ALA A 112 4.57 -8.19 7.93
C ALA A 112 3.20 -7.70 7.39
N VAL A 113 2.52 -6.79 8.10
CA VAL A 113 1.22 -6.21 7.67
C VAL A 113 1.32 -5.51 6.32
N ALA A 114 2.48 -4.95 5.97
CA ALA A 114 2.71 -4.38 4.64
C ALA A 114 2.45 -5.37 3.48
N ASN A 115 2.54 -6.67 3.73
CA ASN A 115 2.32 -7.70 2.72
C ASN A 115 0.83 -7.99 2.47
N PHE A 116 -0.09 -7.50 3.33
CA PHE A 116 -1.53 -7.67 3.16
C PHE A 116 -2.13 -6.73 2.11
N LEU A 117 -1.48 -5.58 1.86
CA LEU A 117 -1.90 -4.73 0.76
C LEU A 117 -1.31 -5.29 -0.53
N SER A 118 -2.11 -6.06 -1.27
CA SER A 118 -1.65 -6.66 -2.52
C SER A 118 -1.36 -5.57 -3.57
N ARG A 119 -0.39 -5.82 -4.45
CA ARG A 119 -0.01 -4.89 -5.50
C ARG A 119 -1.19 -4.42 -6.38
N PRO A 120 -2.14 -5.29 -6.79
CA PRO A 120 -3.33 -4.86 -7.54
C PRO A 120 -4.18 -3.82 -6.82
N ILE A 121 -4.37 -3.97 -5.50
CA ILE A 121 -5.15 -3.01 -4.69
C ILE A 121 -4.43 -1.67 -4.63
N LEU A 122 -3.12 -1.70 -4.36
CA LEU A 122 -2.34 -0.47 -4.27
C LEU A 122 -2.34 0.30 -5.59
N VAL A 123 -2.18 -0.39 -6.73
CA VAL A 123 -2.24 0.24 -8.06
C VAL A 123 -3.64 0.81 -8.32
N GLY A 124 -4.70 0.05 -8.01
CA GLY A 124 -6.07 0.53 -8.15
C GLY A 124 -6.36 1.76 -7.27
N PHE A 125 -5.89 1.74 -6.04
CA PHE A 125 -5.95 2.86 -5.11
C PHE A 125 -5.25 4.12 -5.64
N LEU A 126 -4.00 3.99 -6.10
CA LEU A 126 -3.24 5.11 -6.66
C LEU A 126 -3.90 5.68 -7.94
N ASN A 127 -4.44 4.82 -8.81
CA ASN A 127 -5.20 5.25 -9.97
C ASN A 127 -6.46 6.05 -9.56
N GLY A 128 -7.20 5.58 -8.55
CA GLY A 128 -8.37 6.29 -8.02
C GLY A 128 -8.02 7.66 -7.43
N ILE A 129 -6.92 7.74 -6.69
CA ILE A 129 -6.38 9.01 -6.18
C ILE A 129 -5.97 9.93 -7.33
N GLY A 130 -5.26 9.40 -8.34
CA GLY A 130 -4.88 10.17 -9.52
C GLY A 130 -6.09 10.84 -10.19
N LEU A 131 -7.19 10.08 -10.40
CA LEU A 131 -8.47 10.62 -10.90
C LEU A 131 -9.00 11.73 -10.01
N THR A 132 -9.01 11.52 -8.71
CA THR A 132 -9.53 12.48 -7.73
C THR A 132 -8.70 13.76 -7.72
N ILE A 133 -7.36 13.66 -7.74
CA ILE A 133 -6.46 14.82 -7.79
C ILE A 133 -6.68 15.59 -9.09
N VAL A 134 -6.61 14.94 -10.24
CA VAL A 134 -6.78 15.60 -11.55
C VAL A 134 -8.11 16.35 -11.58
N SER A 135 -9.22 15.68 -11.23
CA SER A 135 -10.54 16.30 -11.25
C SER A 135 -10.66 17.49 -10.28
N SER A 136 -9.99 17.43 -9.12
CA SER A 136 -10.03 18.52 -8.13
C SER A 136 -9.26 19.78 -8.57
N GLN A 137 -8.32 19.65 -9.49
CA GLN A 137 -7.48 20.77 -9.95
C GLN A 137 -8.00 21.43 -11.25
N LEU A 138 -8.97 20.81 -11.95
CA LEU A 138 -9.51 21.37 -13.21
C LEU A 138 -10.05 22.79 -13.03
N GLY A 139 -10.78 23.05 -11.94
CA GLY A 139 -11.31 24.37 -11.64
C GLY A 139 -10.22 25.42 -11.40
N LYS A 140 -9.12 25.06 -10.71
CA LYS A 140 -7.97 25.96 -10.50
C LYS A 140 -7.28 26.32 -11.80
N LEU A 141 -7.19 25.39 -12.76
CA LEU A 141 -6.66 25.64 -14.10
C LEU A 141 -7.54 26.61 -14.90
N CYS A 142 -8.86 26.50 -14.74
CA CYS A 142 -9.84 27.34 -15.44
C CYS A 142 -10.17 28.64 -14.71
N GLY A 143 -9.74 28.80 -13.44
CA GLY A 143 -9.93 30.04 -12.67
C GLY A 143 -11.27 30.15 -11.93
N PHE A 144 -11.97 29.04 -11.69
CA PHE A 144 -13.20 28.99 -10.91
C PHE A 144 -13.19 27.85 -9.86
N ALA A 145 -14.04 27.98 -8.85
CA ALA A 145 -14.13 26.98 -7.79
C ALA A 145 -15.05 25.82 -8.19
N VAL A 146 -14.55 24.59 -8.06
CA VAL A 146 -15.30 23.33 -8.22
C VAL A 146 -15.52 22.73 -6.84
N ARG A 147 -16.65 22.06 -6.62
CA ARG A 147 -16.95 21.35 -5.39
C ARG A 147 -15.91 20.25 -5.16
N THR A 148 -15.27 20.24 -3.99
CA THR A 148 -14.27 19.22 -3.61
C THR A 148 -14.83 18.16 -2.68
N ASP A 149 -16.00 18.41 -2.09
CA ASP A 149 -16.74 17.56 -1.15
C ASP A 149 -17.52 16.41 -1.82
N THR A 150 -17.54 16.36 -3.17
CA THR A 150 -18.28 15.37 -3.94
C THR A 150 -17.36 14.35 -4.61
N GLY A 151 -17.91 13.16 -4.93
CA GLY A 151 -17.17 12.13 -5.68
C GLY A 151 -16.79 12.61 -7.09
N PHE A 152 -15.88 11.87 -7.72
CA PHE A 152 -15.29 12.18 -9.03
C PHE A 152 -16.33 12.56 -10.11
N PHE A 153 -17.40 11.76 -10.29
CA PHE A 153 -18.40 12.01 -11.33
C PHE A 153 -19.19 13.28 -11.10
N LEU A 154 -19.64 13.52 -9.85
CA LEU A 154 -20.38 14.75 -9.51
C LEU A 154 -19.49 15.99 -9.65
N ARG A 155 -18.22 15.87 -9.36
CA ARG A 155 -17.22 16.93 -9.56
C ARG A 155 -17.02 17.26 -11.03
N LEU A 156 -16.99 16.25 -11.92
CA LEU A 156 -16.91 16.47 -13.36
C LEU A 156 -18.18 17.15 -13.90
N ILE A 157 -19.36 16.80 -13.38
CA ILE A 157 -20.62 17.46 -13.74
C ILE A 157 -20.60 18.93 -13.28
N ASP A 158 -20.20 19.20 -12.03
CA ASP A 158 -20.07 20.57 -11.51
C ASP A 158 -19.05 21.39 -12.32
N PHE A 159 -17.91 20.78 -12.68
CA PHE A 159 -16.94 21.40 -13.57
C PHE A 159 -17.54 21.73 -14.93
N GLY A 160 -18.24 20.78 -15.56
CA GLY A 160 -18.88 20.97 -16.86
C GLY A 160 -19.95 22.09 -16.85
N SER A 161 -20.72 22.21 -15.75
CA SER A 161 -21.74 23.23 -15.59
C SER A 161 -21.22 24.66 -15.40
N LYS A 162 -19.92 24.81 -15.10
CA LYS A 162 -19.25 26.10 -14.83
C LYS A 162 -18.22 26.48 -15.89
N LEU A 163 -18.17 25.79 -17.02
CA LEU A 163 -17.21 26.09 -18.09
C LEU A 163 -17.35 27.50 -18.66
N ASP A 164 -18.51 28.08 -18.58
CA ASP A 164 -18.79 29.48 -18.95
C ASP A 164 -18.04 30.50 -18.08
N GLN A 165 -17.66 30.10 -16.85
CA GLN A 165 -16.91 30.94 -15.91
C GLN A 165 -15.39 30.87 -16.14
N THR A 166 -14.93 30.19 -17.18
CA THR A 166 -13.50 30.02 -17.46
C THR A 166 -12.81 31.37 -17.71
N ARG A 167 -11.79 31.66 -16.93
CA ARG A 167 -10.92 32.82 -17.09
C ARG A 167 -9.75 32.49 -18.01
N PHE A 168 -9.79 32.96 -19.25
CA PHE A 168 -8.77 32.67 -20.25
C PHE A 168 -7.33 32.96 -19.81
N PRO A 169 -7.02 34.07 -19.10
CA PRO A 169 -5.66 34.29 -18.59
C PRO A 169 -5.19 33.20 -17.61
N THR A 170 -6.07 32.75 -16.71
CA THR A 170 -5.75 31.68 -15.75
C THR A 170 -5.52 30.36 -16.47
N LEU A 171 -6.38 30.01 -17.42
CA LEU A 171 -6.23 28.82 -18.24
C LEU A 171 -4.93 28.85 -19.07
N PHE A 172 -4.61 30.00 -19.66
CA PHE A 172 -3.36 30.19 -20.41
C PHE A 172 -2.13 29.91 -19.52
N VAL A 173 -2.07 30.49 -18.32
CA VAL A 173 -0.96 30.27 -17.38
C VAL A 173 -0.90 28.80 -16.96
N GLY A 174 -2.04 28.18 -16.66
CA GLY A 174 -2.10 26.76 -16.31
C GLY A 174 -1.59 25.84 -17.41
N ILE A 175 -2.06 26.03 -18.64
CA ILE A 175 -1.63 25.25 -19.82
C ILE A 175 -0.15 25.51 -20.14
N ALA A 176 0.27 26.79 -20.14
CA ALA A 176 1.67 27.15 -20.39
C ALA A 176 2.62 26.49 -19.36
N THR A 177 2.22 26.47 -18.07
CA THR A 177 2.97 25.79 -17.01
C THR A 177 3.03 24.27 -17.27
N LEU A 178 1.92 23.61 -17.63
CA LEU A 178 1.91 22.19 -17.97
C LEU A 178 2.81 21.89 -19.16
N LEU A 179 2.72 22.66 -20.23
CA LEU A 179 3.57 22.51 -21.41
C LEU A 179 5.05 22.70 -21.06
N LEU A 180 5.38 23.72 -20.28
CA LEU A 180 6.74 23.98 -19.84
C LEU A 180 7.32 22.82 -19.04
N MET A 181 6.55 22.23 -18.14
CA MET A 181 6.97 21.04 -17.38
C MET A 181 7.14 19.81 -18.27
N LEU A 182 6.22 19.58 -19.23
CA LEU A 182 6.31 18.45 -20.17
C LEU A 182 7.52 18.61 -21.12
N LEU A 183 7.77 19.82 -21.61
CA LEU A 183 8.96 20.14 -22.43
C LEU A 183 10.24 19.94 -21.61
N THR A 184 10.26 20.39 -20.36
CA THR A 184 11.39 20.15 -19.46
C THR A 184 11.66 18.67 -19.29
N LYS A 185 10.61 17.86 -19.04
CA LYS A 185 10.74 16.41 -18.93
C LYS A 185 11.30 15.77 -20.21
N ARG A 186 10.98 16.32 -21.37
CA ARG A 186 11.41 15.80 -22.69
C ARG A 186 12.83 16.20 -23.07
N TYR A 187 13.19 17.48 -22.88
CA TYR A 187 14.44 18.06 -23.37
C TYR A 187 15.51 18.27 -22.31
N ALA A 188 15.10 18.43 -21.05
CA ALA A 188 16.01 18.66 -19.92
C ALA A 188 15.63 17.78 -18.72
N PRO A 189 15.66 16.43 -18.83
CA PRO A 189 15.16 15.52 -17.79
C PRO A 189 15.90 15.62 -16.45
N ARG A 190 17.07 16.29 -16.43
CA ARG A 190 17.81 16.56 -15.19
C ARG A 190 17.26 17.74 -14.40
N VAL A 191 16.45 18.61 -15.03
CA VAL A 191 15.85 19.77 -14.36
C VAL A 191 14.50 19.38 -13.81
N PRO A 192 14.22 19.64 -12.52
CA PRO A 192 12.94 19.30 -11.90
C PRO A 192 11.77 20.07 -12.53
N GLY A 193 10.81 19.35 -13.14
CA GLY A 193 9.63 19.96 -13.77
C GLY A 193 8.84 20.89 -12.83
N PRO A 194 8.52 20.50 -11.59
CA PRO A 194 7.81 21.37 -10.64
C PRO A 194 8.55 22.70 -10.34
N LEU A 195 9.88 22.68 -10.24
CA LEU A 195 10.65 23.90 -10.05
C LEU A 195 10.52 24.84 -11.25
N VAL A 196 10.61 24.29 -12.46
CA VAL A 196 10.43 25.05 -13.71
C VAL A 196 9.00 25.57 -13.82
N GLY A 197 8.01 24.77 -13.39
CA GLY A 197 6.60 25.16 -13.33
C GLY A 197 6.37 26.38 -12.43
N VAL A 198 6.92 26.38 -11.22
CA VAL A 198 6.83 27.49 -10.27
C VAL A 198 7.56 28.72 -10.81
N ALA A 199 8.82 28.57 -11.26
CA ALA A 199 9.63 29.67 -11.78
C ALA A 199 9.00 30.28 -13.05
N GLY A 200 8.53 29.43 -13.97
CA GLY A 200 7.85 29.87 -15.19
C GLY A 200 6.53 30.58 -14.89
N GLY A 201 5.72 30.08 -13.97
CA GLY A 201 4.50 30.73 -13.52
C GLY A 201 4.77 32.10 -12.89
N ALA A 202 5.75 32.19 -12.00
CA ALA A 202 6.15 33.46 -11.40
C ALA A 202 6.69 34.46 -12.46
N ALA A 203 7.50 33.98 -13.41
CA ALA A 203 7.96 34.81 -14.52
C ALA A 203 6.80 35.34 -15.39
N MET A 204 5.82 34.50 -15.71
CA MET A 204 4.62 34.94 -16.44
C MET A 204 3.86 36.02 -15.66
N MET A 205 3.75 35.89 -14.32
CA MET A 205 3.13 36.92 -13.48
C MET A 205 3.84 38.26 -13.58
N LEU A 206 5.18 38.25 -13.56
CA LEU A 206 5.98 39.49 -13.66
C LEU A 206 5.86 40.14 -15.04
N LEU A 207 5.75 39.33 -16.12
CA LEU A 207 5.68 39.80 -17.50
C LEU A 207 4.33 40.38 -17.88
N PHE A 208 3.23 39.74 -17.44
CA PHE A 208 1.86 40.06 -17.91
C PHE A 208 1.09 41.01 -16.98
N LYS A 209 1.74 41.67 -16.03
CA LYS A 209 1.14 42.63 -15.10
C LYS A 209 -0.16 42.11 -14.42
N PRO A 210 -0.05 41.48 -13.24
CA PRO A 210 -1.11 40.70 -12.57
C PRO A 210 -2.44 41.47 -12.36
N ARG A 211 -2.38 42.80 -12.19
CA ARG A 211 -3.57 43.63 -11.97
C ARG A 211 -4.55 43.72 -13.18
N GLN A 212 -4.04 43.46 -14.40
CA GLN A 212 -4.90 43.49 -15.59
C GLN A 212 -5.56 42.14 -15.86
N TRP A 213 -4.99 41.03 -15.37
CA TRP A 213 -5.45 39.68 -15.65
C TRP A 213 -6.19 39.03 -14.48
N GLU A 214 -6.31 39.71 -13.33
CA GLU A 214 -6.99 39.21 -12.11
C GLU A 214 -6.53 37.78 -11.72
N LEU A 215 -5.25 37.47 -11.91
CA LEU A 215 -4.70 36.17 -11.58
C LEU A 215 -4.57 36.01 -10.07
N THR A 216 -5.09 34.93 -9.54
CA THR A 216 -4.91 34.57 -8.15
C THR A 216 -3.52 33.98 -7.93
N THR A 217 -2.85 34.39 -6.86
CA THR A 217 -1.53 33.89 -6.44
C THR A 217 -1.63 33.17 -5.09
N LEU A 218 -0.54 32.52 -4.67
CA LEU A 218 -0.44 31.92 -3.34
C LEU A 218 -0.56 32.93 -2.19
N GLY A 219 -0.33 34.21 -2.49
CA GLY A 219 -0.30 35.27 -1.47
C GLY A 219 0.96 35.21 -0.58
N SER A 220 0.94 35.97 0.50
CA SER A 220 2.08 36.04 1.42
C SER A 220 2.26 34.72 2.17
N VAL A 221 3.46 34.12 2.03
CA VAL A 221 3.87 32.92 2.76
C VAL A 221 4.73 33.35 3.95
N PRO A 222 4.29 33.12 5.19
CA PRO A 222 5.05 33.50 6.38
C PRO A 222 6.46 32.92 6.37
N ALA A 223 7.45 33.73 6.69
CA ALA A 223 8.82 33.27 6.89
C ALA A 223 9.04 32.83 8.34
N GLY A 224 9.96 31.89 8.54
CA GLY A 224 10.40 31.43 9.86
C GLY A 224 10.02 29.98 10.16
N LEU A 225 10.81 29.36 11.03
CA LEU A 225 10.60 27.99 11.49
C LEU A 225 9.37 27.91 12.40
N PRO A 226 8.61 26.81 12.34
CA PRO A 226 7.45 26.63 13.20
C PRO A 226 7.85 26.47 14.66
N TRP A 227 7.15 27.14 15.55
CA TRP A 227 7.24 26.84 16.98
C TRP A 227 6.38 25.63 17.30
N PRO A 228 6.86 24.69 18.13
CA PRO A 228 6.07 23.55 18.55
C PRO A 228 4.73 23.98 19.13
N HIS A 229 3.68 23.26 18.76
CA HIS A 229 2.32 23.49 19.26
C HIS A 229 1.67 22.14 19.54
N LEU A 230 1.11 21.99 20.73
CA LEU A 230 0.31 20.82 21.09
C LEU A 230 -1.15 21.25 21.15
N PRO A 231 -2.04 20.55 20.44
CA PRO A 231 -3.47 20.87 20.46
C PRO A 231 -4.06 20.65 21.84
N SER A 232 -4.76 21.65 22.37
CA SER A 232 -5.43 21.56 23.67
C SER A 232 -6.58 20.56 23.70
N THR A 233 -7.15 20.27 22.54
CA THR A 233 -8.32 19.39 22.34
C THR A 233 -7.94 17.96 21.92
N PHE A 234 -6.68 17.56 22.09
CA PHE A 234 -6.20 16.24 21.66
C PHE A 234 -7.10 15.09 22.14
N TRP A 235 -7.41 15.05 23.44
CA TRP A 235 -8.17 13.95 24.04
C TRP A 235 -9.63 13.88 23.59
N THR A 236 -10.21 15.00 23.19
CA THR A 236 -11.59 15.06 22.68
C THR A 236 -11.65 14.71 21.18
N ASP A 237 -10.60 15.00 20.43
CA ASP A 237 -10.56 14.84 18.98
C ASP A 237 -10.05 13.47 18.54
N ALA A 238 -9.11 12.90 19.29
CA ALA A 238 -8.49 11.63 18.93
C ALA A 238 -9.50 10.48 18.73
N PRO A 239 -10.53 10.28 19.58
CA PRO A 239 -11.53 9.23 19.36
C PRO A 239 -12.29 9.37 18.05
N LEU A 240 -12.56 10.61 17.60
CA LEU A 240 -13.31 10.90 16.37
C LEU A 240 -12.54 10.49 15.10
N MET A 241 -11.21 10.52 15.17
CA MET A 241 -10.32 10.27 14.04
C MET A 241 -9.61 8.91 14.10
N LEU A 242 -9.98 8.02 15.02
CA LEU A 242 -9.26 6.76 15.25
C LEU A 242 -9.28 5.85 14.01
N SER A 243 -10.43 5.74 13.36
CA SER A 243 -10.59 4.96 12.12
C SER A 243 -9.74 5.52 10.98
N ASP A 244 -9.77 6.86 10.84
CA ASP A 244 -9.03 7.56 9.79
C ASP A 244 -7.52 7.45 10.01
N ALA A 245 -7.07 7.64 11.26
CA ALA A 245 -5.68 7.48 11.65
C ALA A 245 -5.17 6.06 11.38
N GLY A 246 -5.97 5.02 11.67
CA GLY A 246 -5.63 3.63 11.37
C GLY A 246 -5.48 3.36 9.87
N SER A 247 -6.44 3.87 9.09
CA SER A 247 -6.42 3.73 7.63
C SER A 247 -5.23 4.47 7.00
N ILE A 248 -4.98 5.70 7.46
CA ILE A 248 -3.85 6.51 6.98
C ILE A 248 -2.51 5.88 7.39
N ALA A 249 -2.38 5.38 8.62
CA ALA A 249 -1.17 4.70 9.08
C ALA A 249 -0.85 3.46 8.22
N LEU A 250 -1.86 2.67 7.89
CA LEU A 250 -1.72 1.49 7.03
C LEU A 250 -1.21 1.88 5.64
N VAL A 251 -1.86 2.85 4.99
CA VAL A 251 -1.48 3.29 3.64
C VAL A 251 -0.10 3.95 3.65
N CYS A 252 0.16 4.82 4.62
CA CYS A 252 1.46 5.48 4.82
C CYS A 252 2.59 4.43 4.89
N PHE A 253 2.42 3.41 5.72
CA PHE A 253 3.40 2.34 5.87
C PHE A 253 3.53 1.50 4.61
N CYS A 254 2.41 1.03 4.03
CA CYS A 254 2.45 0.17 2.84
C CYS A 254 3.07 0.87 1.63
N SER A 255 2.71 2.13 1.38
CA SER A 255 3.30 2.95 0.30
C SER A 255 4.79 3.17 0.53
N SER A 256 5.17 3.61 1.72
CA SER A 256 6.59 3.84 2.09
C SER A 256 7.42 2.55 1.97
N MET A 257 6.86 1.41 2.41
CA MET A 257 7.54 0.12 2.35
C MET A 257 7.70 -0.39 0.93
N LEU A 258 6.70 -0.16 0.05
CA LEU A 258 6.81 -0.51 -1.37
C LEU A 258 7.92 0.29 -2.05
N THR A 259 7.95 1.60 -1.82
CA THR A 259 9.02 2.48 -2.29
C THR A 259 10.37 1.98 -1.79
N ALA A 260 10.53 1.83 -0.47
CA ALA A 260 11.77 1.39 0.14
C ALA A 260 12.25 0.04 -0.43
N LYS A 261 11.35 -0.96 -0.56
CA LYS A 261 11.67 -2.27 -1.16
C LYS A 261 12.12 -2.16 -2.61
N THR A 262 11.47 -1.30 -3.41
CA THR A 262 11.83 -1.12 -4.82
C THR A 262 13.27 -0.64 -4.98
N PHE A 263 13.68 0.33 -4.17
CA PHE A 263 15.04 0.85 -4.19
C PHE A 263 16.04 -0.08 -3.50
N ALA A 264 15.62 -0.84 -2.48
CA ALA A 264 16.44 -1.84 -1.84
C ALA A 264 16.86 -2.96 -2.81
N VAL A 265 15.90 -3.47 -3.60
CA VAL A 265 16.20 -4.48 -4.63
C VAL A 265 17.15 -3.96 -5.70
N ARG A 266 16.96 -2.71 -6.15
CA ARG A 266 17.84 -2.08 -7.16
C ARG A 266 19.27 -1.89 -6.65
N ASN A 267 19.42 -1.53 -5.39
CA ASN A 267 20.69 -1.10 -4.82
C ASN A 267 21.34 -2.18 -3.94
N GLY A 268 20.71 -3.37 -3.81
CA GLY A 268 21.27 -4.54 -3.17
C GLY A 268 21.44 -4.43 -1.64
N TYR A 269 20.49 -3.75 -0.95
CA TYR A 269 20.47 -3.68 0.51
C TYR A 269 19.20 -4.29 1.11
N GLU A 270 19.30 -4.74 2.36
CA GLU A 270 18.18 -5.31 3.10
C GLU A 270 17.42 -4.25 3.89
N LEU A 271 16.11 -4.44 4.04
CA LEU A 271 15.22 -3.58 4.79
C LEU A 271 14.65 -4.31 6.00
N ASP A 272 14.63 -3.64 7.12
CA ASP A 272 13.89 -4.07 8.30
C ASP A 272 12.51 -3.39 8.33
N SER A 273 11.46 -4.16 8.01
CA SER A 273 10.08 -3.65 7.97
C SER A 273 9.59 -3.09 9.31
N ASN A 274 10.06 -3.65 10.45
CA ASN A 274 9.67 -3.15 11.77
C ASN A 274 10.37 -1.84 12.08
N ARG A 275 11.63 -1.72 11.69
CA ARG A 275 12.38 -0.48 11.81
C ARG A 275 11.82 0.62 10.91
N GLU A 276 11.32 0.27 9.71
CA GLU A 276 10.61 1.22 8.84
C GLU A 276 9.32 1.73 9.48
N LEU A 277 8.52 0.88 10.14
CA LEU A 277 7.36 1.30 10.93
C LEU A 277 7.73 2.30 12.02
N ILE A 278 8.79 2.00 12.78
CA ILE A 278 9.29 2.91 13.82
C ILE A 278 9.74 4.25 13.21
N ALA A 279 10.44 4.20 12.08
CA ALA A 279 10.92 5.40 11.38
C ALA A 279 9.77 6.26 10.85
N MET A 280 8.72 5.65 10.27
CA MET A 280 7.51 6.35 9.85
C MET A 280 6.77 6.95 11.05
N GLY A 281 6.69 6.22 12.16
CA GLY A 281 6.15 6.74 13.41
C GLY A 281 6.87 7.99 13.89
N MET A 282 8.20 7.93 13.97
CA MET A 282 9.04 9.07 14.37
C MET A 282 8.95 10.25 13.39
N ALA A 283 8.88 9.99 12.09
CA ALA A 283 8.71 11.02 11.08
C ALA A 283 7.36 11.76 11.23
N ASN A 284 6.28 11.03 11.52
CA ASN A 284 4.96 11.62 11.75
C ASN A 284 4.89 12.39 13.07
N PHE A 285 5.55 11.94 14.13
CA PHE A 285 5.73 12.76 15.34
C PHE A 285 6.52 14.04 15.07
N ALA A 286 7.58 13.95 14.30
CA ALA A 286 8.38 15.11 13.92
C ALA A 286 7.56 16.11 13.07
N SER A 287 6.69 15.61 12.18
CA SER A 287 5.76 16.44 11.42
C SER A 287 4.78 17.17 12.34
N ALA A 288 4.15 16.42 13.27
CA ALA A 288 3.25 17.01 14.26
C ALA A 288 3.93 18.11 15.07
N PHE A 289 5.17 17.86 15.53
CA PHE A 289 5.96 18.81 16.29
C PHE A 289 6.30 20.09 15.50
N SER A 290 6.46 19.98 14.19
CA SER A 290 6.67 21.12 13.27
C SER A 290 5.39 21.72 12.70
N LYS A 291 4.22 21.51 13.31
CA LYS A 291 2.92 21.97 12.79
C LYS A 291 2.63 21.52 11.36
N GLY A 292 3.16 20.36 10.98
CA GLY A 292 2.91 19.72 9.71
C GLY A 292 1.65 18.86 9.73
N PHE A 293 1.53 18.02 8.73
CA PHE A 293 0.51 16.99 8.60
C PHE A 293 1.17 15.63 8.34
N VAL A 294 0.37 14.57 8.22
CA VAL A 294 0.87 13.20 8.02
C VAL A 294 1.74 13.11 6.77
N VAL A 295 2.91 12.47 6.92
CA VAL A 295 3.91 12.30 5.87
C VAL A 295 4.18 10.82 5.59
N ALA A 296 4.65 10.52 4.38
CA ALA A 296 5.02 9.18 3.95
C ALA A 296 6.30 9.18 3.11
N GLY A 297 6.79 7.99 2.77
CA GLY A 297 7.87 7.83 1.80
C GLY A 297 7.39 8.19 0.39
N ALA A 298 8.12 9.04 -0.30
CA ALA A 298 7.75 9.57 -1.60
C ALA A 298 8.59 8.95 -2.73
N ASP A 299 7.94 8.24 -3.66
CA ASP A 299 8.59 7.57 -4.80
C ASP A 299 9.39 8.53 -5.66
N SER A 300 8.79 9.66 -6.04
CA SER A 300 9.40 10.62 -6.97
C SER A 300 10.66 11.26 -6.37
N ARG A 301 10.63 11.63 -5.08
CA ARG A 301 11.78 12.22 -4.38
C ARG A 301 12.87 11.19 -4.14
N THR A 302 12.50 9.95 -3.81
CA THR A 302 13.45 8.84 -3.66
C THR A 302 14.14 8.51 -4.98
N ALA A 303 13.39 8.52 -6.09
CA ALA A 303 13.96 8.33 -7.43
C ALA A 303 14.96 9.43 -7.80
N ILE A 304 14.69 10.67 -7.43
CA ILE A 304 15.62 11.80 -7.67
C ILE A 304 16.84 11.69 -6.78
N ASN A 305 16.67 11.29 -5.52
CA ASN A 305 17.79 11.01 -4.63
C ASN A 305 18.75 9.98 -5.27
N GLU A 306 18.19 8.86 -5.77
CA GLU A 306 18.96 7.81 -6.44
C GLU A 306 19.65 8.35 -7.71
N GLN A 307 18.91 9.04 -8.61
CA GLN A 307 19.43 9.60 -9.86
C GLN A 307 20.55 10.64 -9.63
N ALA A 308 20.44 11.42 -8.57
CA ALA A 308 21.47 12.38 -8.17
C ALA A 308 22.67 11.73 -7.46
N GLY A 309 22.64 10.41 -7.27
CA GLY A 309 23.72 9.64 -6.66
C GLY A 309 23.70 9.61 -5.14
N GLY A 310 22.54 9.86 -4.51
CA GLY A 310 22.37 9.76 -3.05
C GLY A 310 22.53 8.32 -2.57
N ARG A 311 23.42 8.11 -1.62
CA ARG A 311 23.78 6.80 -1.07
C ARG A 311 23.46 6.64 0.40
N THR A 312 23.26 7.75 1.09
CA THR A 312 22.97 7.76 2.52
C THR A 312 21.87 8.76 2.85
N GLN A 313 21.32 8.66 4.06
CA GLN A 313 20.32 9.61 4.57
C GLN A 313 20.89 11.03 4.81
N LEU A 314 22.18 11.23 4.58
CA LEU A 314 22.78 12.57 4.58
C LEU A 314 22.13 13.46 3.52
N SER A 315 21.70 12.91 2.38
CA SER A 315 20.97 13.66 1.34
C SER A 315 19.66 14.25 1.86
N GLY A 316 18.89 13.48 2.63
CA GLY A 316 17.67 13.95 3.29
C GLY A 316 17.95 15.04 4.34
N PHE A 317 19.03 14.88 5.10
CA PHE A 317 19.44 15.87 6.09
C PHE A 317 19.88 17.19 5.43
N VAL A 318 20.65 17.14 4.35
CA VAL A 318 21.03 18.31 3.55
C VAL A 318 19.80 19.00 2.95
N ALA A 319 18.85 18.22 2.41
CA ALA A 319 17.60 18.76 1.89
C ALA A 319 16.81 19.50 2.99
N ALA A 320 16.71 18.93 4.18
CA ALA A 320 16.04 19.57 5.32
C ALA A 320 16.69 20.92 5.70
N ILE A 321 18.03 21.01 5.70
CA ILE A 321 18.74 22.25 5.97
C ILE A 321 18.43 23.31 4.89
N ILE A 322 18.49 22.93 3.60
CA ILE A 322 18.19 23.86 2.50
C ILE A 322 16.75 24.36 2.59
N MET A 323 15.81 23.47 2.90
CA MET A 323 14.41 23.86 3.09
C MET A 323 14.21 24.78 4.29
N ALA A 324 14.91 24.54 5.40
CA ALA A 324 14.90 25.44 6.56
C ALA A 324 15.46 26.83 6.24
N ILE A 325 16.54 26.91 5.46
CA ILE A 325 17.09 28.18 4.95
C ILE A 325 16.05 28.84 4.03
N PHE A 326 15.48 28.11 3.08
CA PHE A 326 14.45 28.64 2.18
C PHE A 326 13.24 29.18 2.96
N LEU A 327 12.78 28.45 3.97
CA LEU A 327 11.67 28.86 4.81
C LEU A 327 11.99 30.14 5.61
N SER A 328 13.26 30.38 5.94
CA SER A 328 13.67 31.56 6.69
C SER A 328 13.81 32.82 5.82
N VAL A 329 14.23 32.68 4.55
CA VAL A 329 14.58 33.86 3.70
C VAL A 329 13.96 33.82 2.30
N GLY A 330 13.51 32.64 1.81
CA GLY A 330 13.10 32.44 0.43
C GLY A 330 11.59 32.51 0.18
N THR A 331 10.75 32.44 1.22
CA THR A 331 9.28 32.33 1.09
C THR A 331 8.63 33.48 0.32
N ARG A 332 9.25 34.67 0.34
CA ARG A 332 8.77 35.84 -0.40
C ARG A 332 8.66 35.59 -1.91
N SER A 333 9.51 34.71 -2.46
CA SER A 333 9.47 34.35 -3.89
C SER A 333 8.20 33.61 -4.28
N LEU A 334 7.53 32.94 -3.33
CA LEU A 334 6.28 32.20 -3.56
C LEU A 334 5.06 33.11 -3.72
N GLU A 335 5.10 34.35 -3.28
CA GLU A 335 4.00 35.33 -3.43
C GLU A 335 3.58 35.54 -4.88
N TYR A 336 4.54 35.40 -5.80
CA TYR A 336 4.31 35.61 -7.24
C TYR A 336 3.86 34.35 -7.98
N VAL A 337 3.70 33.23 -7.29
CA VAL A 337 3.33 31.97 -7.93
C VAL A 337 1.82 31.91 -8.15
N PRO A 338 1.34 31.78 -9.41
CA PRO A 338 -0.09 31.63 -9.68
C PRO A 338 -0.65 30.31 -9.12
N THR A 339 -1.86 30.34 -8.58
CA THR A 339 -2.54 29.11 -8.13
C THR A 339 -2.78 28.13 -9.28
N ALA A 340 -2.96 28.62 -10.51
CA ALA A 340 -3.04 27.80 -11.72
C ALA A 340 -1.77 26.99 -11.98
N SER A 341 -0.58 27.54 -11.69
CA SER A 341 0.68 26.81 -11.80
C SER A 341 0.79 25.69 -10.77
N ILE A 342 0.30 25.91 -9.55
CA ILE A 342 0.21 24.86 -8.53
C ILE A 342 -0.79 23.78 -8.96
N GLY A 343 -1.94 24.17 -9.50
CA GLY A 343 -2.92 23.24 -10.10
C GLY A 343 -2.30 22.39 -11.22
N ALA A 344 -1.49 22.99 -12.09
CA ALA A 344 -0.75 22.30 -13.14
C ALA A 344 0.25 21.25 -12.58
N ILE A 345 0.98 21.61 -11.54
CA ILE A 345 1.91 20.69 -10.84
C ILE A 345 1.13 19.50 -10.27
N LEU A 346 -0.01 19.75 -9.61
CA LEU A 346 -0.84 18.71 -9.02
C LEU A 346 -1.51 17.82 -10.08
N VAL A 347 -1.96 18.38 -11.22
CA VAL A 347 -2.46 17.58 -12.34
C VAL A 347 -1.39 16.63 -12.86
N LEU A 348 -0.16 17.12 -13.05
CA LEU A 348 0.95 16.27 -13.50
C LEU A 348 1.30 15.20 -12.46
N ALA A 349 1.26 15.54 -11.17
CA ALA A 349 1.44 14.58 -10.08
C ALA A 349 0.33 13.51 -10.07
N GLY A 350 -0.94 13.93 -10.22
CA GLY A 350 -2.08 13.01 -10.32
C GLY A 350 -1.97 12.08 -11.53
N VAL A 351 -1.59 12.61 -12.70
CA VAL A 351 -1.36 11.79 -13.92
C VAL A 351 -0.21 10.80 -13.71
N ALA A 352 0.82 11.16 -12.95
CA ALA A 352 1.96 10.28 -12.68
C ALA A 352 1.59 9.08 -11.77
N LEU A 353 0.47 9.15 -11.03
CA LEU A 353 -0.04 8.05 -10.23
C LEU A 353 -0.73 6.96 -11.07
N PHE A 354 -1.10 7.25 -12.33
CA PHE A 354 -1.75 6.28 -13.20
C PHE A 354 -0.76 5.22 -13.69
N ASP A 355 -1.01 3.99 -13.32
CA ASP A 355 -0.27 2.82 -13.81
C ASP A 355 -1.20 1.86 -14.57
N VAL A 356 -1.65 2.32 -15.73
CA VAL A 356 -2.52 1.54 -16.63
C VAL A 356 -1.80 0.27 -17.14
N ARG A 357 -0.47 0.34 -17.33
CA ARG A 357 0.31 -0.81 -17.83
C ARG A 357 0.31 -1.97 -16.85
N THR A 358 0.52 -1.68 -15.57
CA THR A 358 0.44 -2.73 -14.52
C THR A 358 -0.97 -3.31 -14.44
N VAL A 359 -2.03 -2.48 -14.49
CA VAL A 359 -3.42 -2.97 -14.48
C VAL A 359 -3.70 -3.89 -15.67
N GLN A 360 -3.29 -3.49 -16.88
CA GLN A 360 -3.44 -4.33 -18.09
C GLN A 360 -2.64 -5.63 -17.99
N GLY A 361 -1.45 -5.59 -17.39
CA GLY A 361 -0.61 -6.77 -17.16
C GLY A 361 -1.18 -7.77 -16.16
N ILE A 362 -2.09 -7.35 -15.25
CA ILE A 362 -2.75 -8.23 -14.29
C ILE A 362 -3.83 -9.10 -14.98
N LEU A 363 -4.54 -8.56 -15.98
CA LEU A 363 -5.69 -9.22 -16.62
C LEU A 363 -5.40 -10.63 -17.16
N PRO A 364 -4.29 -10.87 -17.91
CA PRO A 364 -3.97 -12.20 -18.40
C PRO A 364 -3.54 -13.19 -17.30
N ILE A 365 -3.08 -12.68 -16.15
CA ILE A 365 -2.59 -13.51 -15.03
C ILE A 365 -3.76 -13.90 -14.12
N SER A 366 -4.59 -12.92 -13.72
CA SER A 366 -5.67 -13.13 -12.75
C SER A 366 -6.81 -12.14 -12.95
N ARG A 367 -7.95 -12.64 -13.48
CA ARG A 367 -9.16 -11.83 -13.65
C ARG A 367 -9.70 -11.29 -12.33
N SER A 368 -9.61 -12.07 -11.26
CA SER A 368 -10.08 -11.65 -9.93
C SER A 368 -9.26 -10.48 -9.36
N GLU A 369 -7.95 -10.48 -9.57
CA GLU A 369 -7.08 -9.40 -9.13
C GLU A 369 -7.23 -8.14 -10.00
N PHE A 370 -7.49 -8.30 -11.30
CA PHE A 370 -7.85 -7.19 -12.19
C PHE A 370 -9.15 -6.51 -11.72
N VAL A 371 -10.20 -7.30 -11.47
CA VAL A 371 -11.48 -6.77 -10.96
C VAL A 371 -11.27 -6.06 -9.62
N LEU A 372 -10.45 -6.63 -8.72
CA LEU A 372 -10.13 -6.01 -7.45
C LEU A 372 -9.45 -4.64 -7.62
N SER A 373 -8.49 -4.52 -8.54
CA SER A 373 -7.84 -3.25 -8.87
C SER A 373 -8.84 -2.23 -9.43
N LEU A 374 -9.76 -2.66 -10.28
CA LEU A 374 -10.80 -1.79 -10.83
C LEU A 374 -11.79 -1.33 -9.77
N VAL A 375 -12.23 -2.24 -8.89
CA VAL A 375 -13.11 -1.90 -7.75
C VAL A 375 -12.43 -0.92 -6.81
N ALA A 376 -11.14 -1.11 -6.52
CA ALA A 376 -10.36 -0.16 -5.73
C ALA A 376 -10.30 1.23 -6.40
N THR A 377 -10.02 1.28 -7.71
CA THR A 377 -10.00 2.55 -8.48
C THR A 377 -11.34 3.28 -8.42
N LEU A 378 -12.42 2.59 -8.73
CA LEU A 378 -13.76 3.16 -8.74
C LEU A 378 -14.24 3.50 -7.32
N GLY A 379 -13.97 2.64 -6.34
CA GLY A 379 -14.32 2.89 -4.94
C GLY A 379 -13.69 4.18 -4.42
N VAL A 380 -12.38 4.37 -4.64
CA VAL A 380 -11.67 5.59 -4.25
C VAL A 380 -12.22 6.82 -4.99
N ALA A 381 -12.48 6.71 -6.29
CA ALA A 381 -12.97 7.84 -7.08
C ALA A 381 -14.43 8.24 -6.74
N THR A 382 -15.30 7.28 -6.40
CA THR A 382 -16.73 7.54 -6.21
C THR A 382 -17.15 7.72 -4.76
N VAL A 383 -16.69 6.83 -3.88
CA VAL A 383 -17.10 6.79 -2.46
C VAL A 383 -16.15 7.62 -1.60
N GLY A 384 -14.94 7.86 -2.09
CA GLY A 384 -13.90 8.61 -1.41
C GLY A 384 -12.70 7.75 -1.01
N VAL A 385 -11.61 8.44 -0.70
CA VAL A 385 -10.28 7.82 -0.54
C VAL A 385 -10.27 6.85 0.65
N LEU A 386 -10.76 7.27 1.82
CA LEU A 386 -10.73 6.46 3.05
C LEU A 386 -11.60 5.21 2.93
N LEU A 387 -12.86 5.38 2.51
CA LEU A 387 -13.79 4.26 2.35
C LEU A 387 -13.37 3.34 1.19
N GLY A 388 -12.82 3.89 0.11
CA GLY A 388 -12.29 3.13 -1.01
C GLY A 388 -11.14 2.20 -0.60
N VAL A 389 -10.21 2.69 0.24
CA VAL A 389 -9.13 1.87 0.81
C VAL A 389 -9.68 0.77 1.70
N ALA A 390 -10.56 1.13 2.64
CA ALA A 390 -11.15 0.15 3.55
C ALA A 390 -11.86 -0.97 2.79
N LEU A 391 -12.67 -0.61 1.77
CA LEU A 391 -13.34 -1.57 0.90
C LEU A 391 -12.35 -2.49 0.16
N ALA A 392 -11.28 -1.91 -0.39
CA ALA A 392 -10.26 -2.68 -1.10
C ALA A 392 -9.53 -3.68 -0.19
N VAL A 393 -9.20 -3.27 1.03
CA VAL A 393 -8.57 -4.16 2.04
C VAL A 393 -9.52 -5.28 2.43
N ILE A 394 -10.80 -4.97 2.71
CA ILE A 394 -11.80 -5.98 3.05
C ILE A 394 -11.97 -6.99 1.91
N LEU A 395 -12.11 -6.53 0.67
CA LEU A 395 -12.21 -7.40 -0.51
C LEU A 395 -10.98 -8.28 -0.69
N SER A 396 -9.78 -7.75 -0.42
CA SER A 396 -8.54 -8.54 -0.45
C SER A 396 -8.56 -9.67 0.57
N LEU A 397 -8.94 -9.37 1.80
CA LEU A 397 -9.06 -10.38 2.86
C LEU A 397 -10.08 -11.45 2.49
N ILE A 398 -11.24 -11.05 1.95
CA ILE A 398 -12.27 -11.99 1.47
C ILE A 398 -11.71 -12.90 0.38
N LEU A 399 -10.95 -12.37 -0.59
CA LEU A 399 -10.35 -13.18 -1.67
C LEU A 399 -9.28 -14.14 -1.13
N VAL A 400 -8.46 -13.70 -0.18
CA VAL A 400 -7.46 -14.57 0.46
C VAL A 400 -8.15 -15.70 1.23
N LEU A 401 -9.16 -15.36 2.04
CA LEU A 401 -9.95 -16.34 2.79
C LEU A 401 -10.66 -17.32 1.85
N ARG A 402 -11.26 -16.84 0.76
CA ARG A 402 -11.90 -17.69 -0.24
C ARG A 402 -10.92 -18.67 -0.91
N ARG A 403 -9.73 -18.23 -1.25
CA ARG A 403 -8.68 -19.11 -1.79
C ARG A 403 -8.22 -20.14 -0.76
N ALA A 404 -8.06 -19.71 0.50
CA ALA A 404 -7.64 -20.59 1.58
C ALA A 404 -8.72 -21.58 2.01
N SER A 405 -10.02 -21.23 1.88
CA SER A 405 -11.14 -22.12 2.23
C SER A 405 -11.43 -23.22 1.21
N SER A 406 -10.90 -23.11 0.00
CA SER A 406 -11.06 -24.15 -1.03
C SER A 406 -9.72 -24.39 -1.71
N PRO A 407 -8.76 -24.99 -0.97
CA PRO A 407 -7.45 -25.26 -1.51
C PRO A 407 -7.48 -26.37 -2.56
N TYR A 408 -6.39 -26.54 -3.27
CA TYR A 408 -6.22 -27.65 -4.19
C TYR A 408 -6.23 -28.98 -3.44
N ASP A 409 -6.91 -29.96 -4.00
CA ASP A 409 -6.94 -31.35 -3.53
C ASP A 409 -6.89 -32.31 -4.71
N ALA A 410 -6.31 -33.46 -4.52
CA ALA A 410 -6.10 -34.41 -5.59
C ALA A 410 -6.35 -35.86 -5.17
N VAL A 411 -6.90 -36.62 -6.09
CA VAL A 411 -6.85 -38.09 -6.05
C VAL A 411 -5.59 -38.52 -6.79
N LEU A 412 -4.75 -39.31 -6.14
CA LEU A 412 -3.51 -39.76 -6.72
C LEU A 412 -3.65 -41.16 -7.31
N GLY A 413 -3.04 -41.36 -8.47
CA GLY A 413 -2.99 -42.62 -9.18
C GLY A 413 -1.57 -42.94 -9.65
N GLN A 414 -1.39 -44.14 -10.18
CA GLN A 414 -0.11 -44.59 -10.73
C GLN A 414 -0.10 -44.38 -12.26
N ALA A 415 0.94 -43.76 -12.78
CA ALA A 415 1.15 -43.60 -14.23
C ALA A 415 2.30 -44.51 -14.70
N PRO A 416 2.19 -45.13 -15.89
CA PRO A 416 3.25 -45.97 -16.47
C PRO A 416 4.54 -45.15 -16.64
N GLY A 417 5.68 -45.74 -16.20
CA GLY A 417 6.99 -45.11 -16.34
C GLY A 417 7.31 -43.96 -15.37
N VAL A 418 6.37 -43.58 -14.50
CA VAL A 418 6.58 -42.59 -13.46
C VAL A 418 6.79 -43.27 -12.10
N ASP A 419 7.92 -42.94 -11.45
CA ASP A 419 8.18 -43.45 -10.12
C ASP A 419 7.46 -42.62 -9.06
N GLY A 420 6.31 -43.11 -8.59
CA GLY A 420 5.46 -42.43 -7.60
C GLY A 420 3.98 -42.39 -7.96
N PHE A 421 3.27 -41.48 -7.28
CA PHE A 421 1.83 -41.28 -7.48
C PHE A 421 1.58 -39.84 -7.97
N THR A 422 0.82 -39.70 -9.04
CA THR A 422 0.51 -38.43 -9.70
C THR A 422 -0.99 -38.15 -9.62
N ASP A 423 -1.37 -36.87 -9.77
CA ASP A 423 -2.77 -36.47 -9.81
C ASP A 423 -3.44 -37.06 -11.06
N VAL A 424 -4.53 -37.79 -10.85
CA VAL A 424 -5.33 -38.41 -11.92
C VAL A 424 -5.99 -37.35 -12.81
N SER A 425 -6.24 -36.15 -12.31
CA SER A 425 -6.85 -35.08 -13.10
C SER A 425 -5.86 -34.38 -14.04
N GLU A 426 -4.56 -34.42 -13.72
CA GLU A 426 -3.51 -33.78 -14.52
C GLU A 426 -2.83 -34.71 -15.50
N SER A 427 -2.88 -36.03 -15.28
CA SER A 427 -2.23 -37.02 -16.11
C SER A 427 -3.25 -37.97 -16.73
N PHE A 428 -3.38 -37.97 -18.04
CA PHE A 428 -4.27 -38.88 -18.78
C PHE A 428 -3.91 -40.36 -18.65
N GLU A 429 -2.67 -40.67 -18.25
CA GLU A 429 -2.17 -42.05 -18.08
C GLU A 429 -2.24 -42.53 -16.63
N ALA A 430 -2.46 -41.62 -15.66
CA ALA A 430 -2.58 -41.99 -14.27
C ALA A 430 -3.92 -42.66 -13.99
N ARG A 431 -3.89 -43.82 -13.37
CA ARG A 431 -5.09 -44.56 -12.98
C ARG A 431 -5.09 -44.82 -11.48
N THR A 432 -6.29 -44.71 -10.89
CA THR A 432 -6.51 -45.10 -9.50
C THR A 432 -6.40 -46.62 -9.37
N MET A 433 -6.00 -47.07 -8.19
CA MET A 433 -6.01 -48.49 -7.87
C MET A 433 -7.45 -48.92 -7.48
N PRO A 434 -7.93 -50.11 -7.91
CA PRO A 434 -9.33 -50.51 -7.68
C PRO A 434 -9.75 -50.53 -6.19
N GLU A 435 -8.82 -50.91 -5.31
CA GLU A 435 -9.10 -51.11 -3.88
C GLU A 435 -8.54 -50.02 -2.99
N ILE A 436 -7.72 -49.11 -3.53
CA ILE A 436 -7.01 -48.10 -2.76
C ILE A 436 -7.28 -46.71 -3.31
N LEU A 437 -7.86 -45.86 -2.49
CA LEU A 437 -8.05 -44.45 -2.77
C LEU A 437 -6.98 -43.62 -2.06
N ILE A 438 -6.13 -42.98 -2.84
CA ILE A 438 -5.08 -42.08 -2.31
C ILE A 438 -5.57 -40.64 -2.48
N TYR A 439 -5.71 -39.93 -1.38
CA TYR A 439 -6.19 -38.55 -1.37
C TYR A 439 -5.15 -37.62 -0.78
N ARG A 440 -4.85 -36.52 -1.45
CA ARG A 440 -3.91 -35.47 -1.02
C ARG A 440 -4.66 -34.15 -0.87
N PHE A 441 -4.40 -33.46 0.22
CA PHE A 441 -4.95 -32.14 0.51
C PHE A 441 -3.81 -31.13 0.62
N ASP A 442 -3.71 -30.20 -0.36
CA ASP A 442 -2.54 -29.34 -0.56
C ASP A 442 -2.62 -28.03 0.24
N ALA A 443 -2.99 -28.12 1.52
CA ALA A 443 -3.00 -26.97 2.43
C ALA A 443 -2.92 -27.42 3.90
N ALA A 444 -2.67 -26.48 4.81
CA ALA A 444 -2.93 -26.70 6.23
C ALA A 444 -4.43 -27.01 6.44
N LEU A 445 -4.76 -27.94 7.32
CA LEU A 445 -6.14 -28.29 7.65
C LEU A 445 -6.60 -27.47 8.86
N LEU A 446 -7.40 -26.42 8.60
CA LEU A 446 -7.77 -25.40 9.57
C LEU A 446 -9.28 -25.16 9.56
N PHE A 447 -9.79 -24.44 10.57
CA PHE A 447 -11.24 -24.20 10.77
C PHE A 447 -11.98 -23.70 9.53
N PHE A 448 -11.34 -22.89 8.68
CA PHE A 448 -11.98 -22.29 7.50
C PHE A 448 -12.05 -23.23 6.27
N ASN A 449 -11.30 -24.34 6.26
CA ASN A 449 -11.34 -25.32 5.17
C ASN A 449 -11.70 -26.74 5.60
N ALA A 450 -11.94 -26.97 6.89
CA ALA A 450 -12.30 -28.28 7.44
C ALA A 450 -13.59 -28.85 6.80
N ASP A 451 -14.61 -28.02 6.61
CA ASP A 451 -15.86 -28.44 5.94
C ASP A 451 -15.66 -28.73 4.44
N TYR A 452 -14.77 -27.99 3.78
CA TYR A 452 -14.40 -28.28 2.40
C TYR A 452 -13.74 -29.66 2.30
N PHE A 453 -12.76 -29.95 3.17
CA PHE A 453 -12.10 -31.24 3.26
C PHE A 453 -13.12 -32.38 3.42
N LYS A 454 -14.03 -32.30 4.39
CA LYS A 454 -15.08 -33.32 4.62
C LYS A 454 -15.96 -33.53 3.39
N ARG A 455 -16.44 -32.43 2.78
CA ARG A 455 -17.26 -32.49 1.56
C ARG A 455 -16.52 -33.17 0.41
N ARG A 456 -15.26 -32.84 0.20
CA ARG A 456 -14.45 -33.41 -0.88
C ARG A 456 -14.22 -34.90 -0.70
N VAL A 457 -13.83 -35.34 0.49
CA VAL A 457 -13.68 -36.77 0.77
C VAL A 457 -15.00 -37.54 0.54
N ARG A 458 -16.12 -37.02 1.04
CA ARG A 458 -17.43 -37.61 0.82
C ARG A 458 -17.83 -37.66 -0.67
N GLN A 459 -17.52 -36.62 -1.42
CA GLN A 459 -17.80 -36.55 -2.86
C GLN A 459 -16.98 -37.57 -3.65
N ILE A 460 -15.71 -37.71 -3.33
CA ILE A 460 -14.79 -38.66 -3.98
C ILE A 460 -15.26 -40.07 -3.70
N LEU A 461 -15.58 -40.41 -2.44
CA LEU A 461 -16.11 -41.72 -2.06
C LEU A 461 -17.42 -42.06 -2.77
N LYS A 462 -18.34 -41.10 -2.94
CA LYS A 462 -19.59 -41.32 -3.69
C LYS A 462 -19.37 -41.59 -5.18
N GLY A 463 -18.30 -41.06 -5.74
CA GLY A 463 -17.94 -41.24 -7.16
C GLY A 463 -17.02 -42.44 -7.41
N SER A 464 -16.60 -43.15 -6.36
CA SER A 464 -15.76 -44.35 -6.50
C SER A 464 -16.61 -45.59 -6.75
N ASP A 465 -16.32 -46.26 -7.86
CA ASP A 465 -16.95 -47.55 -8.22
C ASP A 465 -15.86 -48.46 -8.80
N PRO A 466 -15.47 -49.55 -8.13
CA PRO A 466 -15.99 -50.05 -6.85
C PRO A 466 -15.54 -49.18 -5.64
N MET A 467 -16.26 -49.32 -4.50
CA MET A 467 -15.91 -48.66 -3.26
C MET A 467 -14.52 -49.14 -2.80
N PRO A 468 -13.59 -48.23 -2.44
CA PRO A 468 -12.26 -48.60 -2.00
C PRO A 468 -12.27 -49.33 -0.67
N LEU A 469 -11.39 -50.29 -0.47
CA LEU A 469 -11.16 -50.97 0.81
C LEU A 469 -10.23 -50.15 1.73
N HIS A 470 -9.32 -49.38 1.13
CA HIS A 470 -8.35 -48.59 1.86
C HIS A 470 -8.41 -47.14 1.40
N PHE A 471 -8.38 -46.18 2.35
CA PHE A 471 -8.26 -44.77 2.12
C PHE A 471 -6.91 -44.25 2.67
N ILE A 472 -5.99 -43.91 1.81
CA ILE A 472 -4.68 -43.38 2.17
C ILE A 472 -4.74 -41.85 2.12
N PHE A 473 -4.60 -41.21 3.28
CA PHE A 473 -4.51 -39.76 3.38
C PHE A 473 -3.06 -39.29 3.32
N ASP A 474 -2.68 -38.68 2.22
CA ASP A 474 -1.36 -38.11 2.04
C ASP A 474 -1.28 -36.71 2.68
N MET A 475 -0.57 -36.62 3.80
CA MET A 475 -0.43 -35.41 4.60
C MET A 475 0.85 -34.60 4.28
N GLU A 476 1.54 -34.88 3.16
CA GLU A 476 2.79 -34.19 2.85
C GLU A 476 2.67 -32.66 2.82
N ALA A 477 1.61 -32.14 2.23
CA ALA A 477 1.39 -30.71 2.12
C ALA A 477 0.82 -30.08 3.41
N ILE A 478 0.33 -30.90 4.35
CA ILE A 478 -0.23 -30.42 5.62
C ILE A 478 0.92 -30.02 6.55
N ASN A 479 1.11 -28.73 6.71
CA ASN A 479 2.14 -28.17 7.58
C ASN A 479 1.61 -27.75 8.96
N SER A 480 0.28 -27.65 9.13
CA SER A 480 -0.40 -27.32 10.38
C SER A 480 -1.81 -27.88 10.38
N ILE A 481 -2.29 -28.22 11.56
CA ILE A 481 -3.67 -28.64 11.81
C ILE A 481 -4.15 -27.99 13.10
N ASP A 482 -5.36 -27.42 13.12
CA ASP A 482 -5.97 -26.86 14.32
C ASP A 482 -7.01 -27.81 14.94
N VAL A 483 -7.68 -27.39 16.01
CA VAL A 483 -8.66 -28.22 16.72
C VAL A 483 -9.80 -28.64 15.79
N THR A 484 -10.35 -27.70 15.02
CA THR A 484 -11.46 -27.99 14.07
C THR A 484 -11.01 -28.90 12.92
N GLY A 485 -9.77 -28.73 12.45
CA GLY A 485 -9.19 -29.64 11.48
C GLY A 485 -8.99 -31.06 12.02
N LEU A 486 -8.59 -31.20 13.29
CA LEU A 486 -8.51 -32.50 13.98
C LEU A 486 -9.89 -33.17 14.12
N GLU A 487 -10.90 -32.41 14.53
CA GLU A 487 -12.29 -32.91 14.63
C GLU A 487 -12.81 -33.38 13.26
N ALA A 488 -12.55 -32.60 12.20
CA ALA A 488 -12.95 -32.98 10.84
C ALA A 488 -12.23 -34.25 10.36
N LEU A 489 -10.97 -34.43 10.72
CA LEU A 489 -10.18 -35.63 10.39
C LEU A 489 -10.75 -36.85 11.13
N ASP A 490 -11.11 -36.72 12.41
CA ASP A 490 -11.67 -37.79 13.21
C ASP A 490 -13.08 -38.17 12.77
N GLU A 491 -13.91 -37.19 12.37
CA GLU A 491 -15.22 -37.43 11.77
C GLU A 491 -15.10 -38.26 10.49
N ILE A 492 -14.17 -37.91 9.59
CA ILE A 492 -13.93 -38.68 8.36
C ILE A 492 -13.41 -40.10 8.68
N ARG A 493 -12.47 -40.22 9.63
CA ARG A 493 -11.97 -41.52 10.08
C ARG A 493 -13.13 -42.41 10.56
N SER A 494 -14.02 -41.87 11.37
CA SER A 494 -15.18 -42.59 11.90
C SER A 494 -16.17 -42.99 10.80
N GLU A 495 -16.47 -42.10 9.84
CA GLU A 495 -17.31 -42.40 8.68
C GLU A 495 -16.73 -43.51 7.79
N LEU A 496 -15.40 -43.48 7.54
CA LEU A 496 -14.72 -44.52 6.77
C LEU A 496 -14.79 -45.86 7.47
N LYS A 497 -14.55 -45.89 8.79
CA LYS A 497 -14.69 -47.11 9.61
C LYS A 497 -16.09 -47.70 9.56
N HIS A 498 -17.15 -46.87 9.64
CA HIS A 498 -18.53 -47.34 9.51
C HIS A 498 -18.85 -47.93 8.13
N LYS A 499 -18.14 -47.50 7.09
CA LYS A 499 -18.26 -48.04 5.73
C LYS A 499 -17.37 -49.26 5.47
N GLY A 500 -16.59 -49.70 6.47
CA GLY A 500 -15.67 -50.80 6.32
C GLY A 500 -14.38 -50.42 5.53
N ILE A 501 -14.08 -49.13 5.41
CA ILE A 501 -12.91 -48.62 4.70
C ILE A 501 -11.79 -48.38 5.72
N ASP A 502 -10.66 -49.00 5.50
CA ASP A 502 -9.48 -48.83 6.36
C ASP A 502 -8.83 -47.48 6.09
N PHE A 503 -8.64 -46.67 7.15
CA PHE A 503 -8.03 -45.34 7.06
C PHE A 503 -6.54 -45.39 7.40
N VAL A 504 -5.71 -44.87 6.51
CA VAL A 504 -4.25 -44.89 6.61
C VAL A 504 -3.68 -43.49 6.38
N VAL A 505 -2.66 -43.11 7.12
CA VAL A 505 -1.97 -41.81 7.00
C VAL A 505 -0.58 -42.00 6.42
N ALA A 506 -0.26 -41.23 5.38
CA ALA A 506 1.08 -41.20 4.80
C ALA A 506 1.73 -39.83 4.93
N ARG A 507 3.04 -39.79 5.12
CA ARG A 507 3.89 -38.57 5.08
C ARG A 507 3.49 -37.47 6.07
N ALA A 508 2.92 -37.81 7.22
CA ALA A 508 2.63 -36.83 8.26
C ALA A 508 3.91 -36.17 8.76
N LYS A 509 3.99 -34.85 8.71
CA LYS A 509 5.14 -34.08 9.24
C LYS A 509 5.20 -34.19 10.77
N ARG A 510 6.40 -34.13 11.34
CA ARG A 510 6.63 -34.29 12.77
C ARG A 510 5.76 -33.39 13.65
N ASN A 511 5.65 -32.12 13.31
CA ASN A 511 4.83 -31.14 14.05
C ASN A 511 3.33 -31.43 13.98
N VAL A 512 2.85 -32.03 12.89
CA VAL A 512 1.46 -32.46 12.72
C VAL A 512 1.24 -33.76 13.49
N LEU A 513 2.16 -34.73 13.36
CA LEU A 513 2.11 -36.00 14.09
C LEU A 513 2.08 -35.79 15.61
N GLU A 514 2.92 -34.88 16.15
CA GLU A 514 2.90 -34.52 17.57
C GLU A 514 1.54 -33.98 18.02
N ARG A 515 0.83 -33.24 17.18
CA ARG A 515 -0.55 -32.75 17.47
C ARG A 515 -1.57 -33.89 17.41
N LEU A 516 -1.47 -34.77 16.42
CA LEU A 516 -2.32 -35.97 16.31
C LEU A 516 -2.19 -36.88 17.53
N VAL A 517 -0.94 -37.07 18.02
CA VAL A 517 -0.67 -37.85 19.24
C VAL A 517 -1.28 -37.17 20.47
N ARG A 518 -1.06 -35.86 20.66
CA ARG A 518 -1.63 -35.11 21.80
C ARG A 518 -3.17 -35.11 21.81
N ALA A 519 -3.78 -35.17 20.64
CA ALA A 519 -5.24 -35.22 20.49
C ALA A 519 -5.81 -36.65 20.65
N GLY A 520 -4.96 -37.67 20.89
CA GLY A 520 -5.38 -39.06 20.98
C GLY A 520 -5.79 -39.72 19.64
N PHE A 521 -5.63 -39.00 18.53
CA PHE A 521 -6.01 -39.49 17.20
C PHE A 521 -5.17 -40.71 16.77
N SER A 522 -3.87 -40.70 17.07
CA SER A 522 -2.97 -41.81 16.74
C SER A 522 -3.29 -43.09 17.51
N GLU A 523 -3.78 -42.99 18.74
CA GLU A 523 -4.23 -44.13 19.52
C GLU A 523 -5.51 -44.74 18.95
N GLN A 524 -6.43 -43.89 18.50
CA GLN A 524 -7.73 -44.33 17.91
C GLN A 524 -7.56 -44.93 16.51
N LEU A 525 -6.57 -44.45 15.74
CA LEU A 525 -6.27 -44.95 14.39
C LEU A 525 -5.42 -46.23 14.43
N GLY A 526 -4.48 -46.31 15.37
CA GLY A 526 -3.42 -47.31 15.45
C GLY A 526 -2.08 -46.73 14.94
N VAL A 527 -1.02 -46.99 15.72
CA VAL A 527 0.33 -46.46 15.38
C VAL A 527 0.87 -47.10 14.10
N ASP A 528 0.46 -48.32 13.81
CA ASP A 528 0.78 -49.11 12.62
C ASP A 528 0.17 -48.54 11.32
N LYS A 529 -0.78 -47.64 11.40
CA LYS A 529 -1.43 -46.98 10.26
C LYS A 529 -0.74 -45.69 9.79
N PHE A 530 0.41 -45.35 10.37
CA PHE A 530 1.21 -44.20 9.97
C PHE A 530 2.44 -44.63 9.17
N TYR A 531 2.48 -44.20 7.90
CA TYR A 531 3.56 -44.61 6.99
C TYR A 531 4.46 -43.43 6.58
N PRO A 532 5.77 -43.67 6.40
CA PRO A 532 6.72 -42.61 6.01
C PRO A 532 6.56 -42.16 4.53
N SER A 533 5.90 -42.97 3.70
CA SER A 533 5.67 -42.67 2.29
C SER A 533 4.35 -43.26 1.80
N VAL A 534 3.80 -42.67 0.73
CA VAL A 534 2.59 -43.21 0.08
C VAL A 534 2.85 -44.63 -0.46
N ARG A 535 4.08 -44.89 -0.99
CA ARG A 535 4.46 -46.22 -1.48
C ARG A 535 4.42 -47.28 -0.36
N SER A 536 5.00 -46.97 0.80
CA SER A 536 4.95 -47.90 1.92
C SER A 536 3.55 -48.13 2.47
N ALA A 537 2.68 -47.06 2.42
CA ALA A 537 1.28 -47.20 2.79
C ALA A 537 0.53 -48.14 1.82
N VAL A 538 0.72 -47.97 0.50
CA VAL A 538 0.14 -48.84 -0.52
C VAL A 538 0.59 -50.29 -0.37
N GLN A 539 1.89 -50.51 -0.15
CA GLN A 539 2.46 -51.86 0.11
C GLN A 539 1.86 -52.50 1.37
N GLY A 540 1.71 -51.71 2.44
CA GLY A 540 1.05 -52.17 3.67
C GLY A 540 -0.40 -52.60 3.45
N CYS A 541 -1.17 -51.80 2.69
CA CYS A 541 -2.57 -52.09 2.34
C CYS A 541 -2.73 -53.35 1.45
N LEU A 542 -1.79 -53.61 0.54
CA LEU A 542 -1.82 -54.78 -0.34
C LEU A 542 -1.37 -56.06 0.34
N SER A 543 -0.72 -55.98 1.50
CA SER A 543 -0.25 -57.14 2.28
C SER A 543 -1.24 -57.58 3.37
N THR A 544 -2.28 -56.80 3.60
CA THR A 544 -3.39 -57.09 4.51
C THR A 544 -4.59 -57.63 3.73
#